data_ee81971c4c2c84ea681bc5abbe5b962f
#
_entry.id   ee81971c4c2c84ea681bc5abbe5b962f
#
_cell.length_a   1.000
_cell.length_b   1.000
_cell.length_c   1.000
_cell.angle_alpha   90.00
_cell.angle_beta   90.00
_cell.angle_gamma   90.00
#
_symmetry.space_group_name_H-M   'P 1'
#
loop_
_entity.id
_entity.type
_entity.pdbx_description
1 polymer ?
#
loop_
_entity_poly.entity_id
_entity_poly.type
_entity_poly.pdbx_seq_one_letter_code
_entity_poly.pdbx_strand_id
1 'polypeptide(L)'
;MSDNLVQTYSIYIKAPAQRVWEAITQSEHTSRWGYGGDVEFDPRPGGVFNNLSTPEMKQMGMGDVAIEGKVIEIDPPHRLVLSWKASWYPDSEPTRVTWELTEFPSGLTRVVLTHDVTAAPQLAAEIAGGGDPQQGGGGWSWSLSGLKTLLETGVSMEESAA
;
A
#
# COMPACT_ATOMS: atom_id res chain seq x y z
N MET A 1 -16.33 -23.06 0.78
CA MET A 1 -15.15 -22.27 0.36
C MET A 1 -15.02 -21.07 1.24
N SER A 2 -13.92 -21.00 1.92
CA SER A 2 -13.64 -19.82 2.69
C SER A 2 -13.11 -18.74 1.76
N ASP A 3 -13.78 -17.60 1.74
CA ASP A 3 -13.19 -16.42 1.15
C ASP A 3 -11.97 -16.07 1.98
N ASN A 4 -10.86 -15.76 1.34
CA ASN A 4 -9.66 -15.38 2.05
C ASN A 4 -9.77 -13.91 2.48
N LEU A 5 -10.41 -13.69 3.62
CA LEU A 5 -10.73 -12.35 4.14
C LEU A 5 -9.58 -11.69 4.90
N VAL A 6 -8.57 -12.47 5.30
CA VAL A 6 -7.34 -11.93 5.88
C VAL A 6 -6.18 -12.42 5.02
N GLN A 7 -5.56 -11.50 4.30
CA GLN A 7 -4.50 -11.84 3.36
C GLN A 7 -3.18 -11.27 3.85
N THR A 8 -2.15 -12.09 3.87
CA THR A 8 -0.82 -11.70 4.34
C THR A 8 0.19 -11.89 3.21
N TYR A 9 0.98 -10.86 2.99
CA TYR A 9 2.04 -10.84 1.97
C TYR A 9 3.36 -10.57 2.66
N SER A 10 4.39 -11.34 2.33
CA SER A 10 5.70 -11.20 2.94
C SER A 10 6.77 -11.16 1.85
N ILE A 11 7.58 -10.12 1.87
CA ILE A 11 8.70 -9.98 0.95
C ILE A 11 9.94 -9.49 1.70
N TYR A 12 11.10 -9.62 1.06
CA TYR A 12 12.34 -9.07 1.57
C TYR A 12 12.83 -8.01 0.61
N ILE A 13 13.23 -6.85 1.15
CA ILE A 13 13.77 -5.73 0.39
C ILE A 13 15.18 -5.44 0.88
N LYS A 14 16.12 -5.28 -0.04
CA LYS A 14 17.48 -4.92 0.32
C LYS A 14 17.59 -3.40 0.54
N ALA A 15 17.05 -2.97 1.65
CA ALA A 15 17.07 -1.60 2.12
C ALA A 15 16.83 -1.56 3.62
N PRO A 16 17.30 -0.53 4.34
CA PRO A 16 16.98 -0.37 5.76
C PRO A 16 15.49 -0.15 5.98
N ALA A 17 14.99 -0.55 7.16
CA ALA A 17 13.58 -0.36 7.50
C ALA A 17 13.16 1.12 7.41
N GLN A 18 14.05 2.04 7.76
CA GLN A 18 13.77 3.47 7.67
C GLN A 18 13.45 3.90 6.23
N ARG A 19 14.19 3.38 5.24
CA ARG A 19 13.93 3.70 3.83
C ARG A 19 12.61 3.10 3.35
N VAL A 20 12.29 1.89 3.79
CA VAL A 20 10.99 1.28 3.47
C VAL A 20 9.87 2.13 4.07
N TRP A 21 10.03 2.54 5.32
CA TRP A 21 9.07 3.40 6.00
C TRP A 21 8.82 4.71 5.23
N GLU A 22 9.90 5.37 4.81
CA GLU A 22 9.81 6.60 4.03
C GLU A 22 9.08 6.38 2.70
N ALA A 23 9.35 5.25 2.04
CA ALA A 23 8.71 4.93 0.77
C ALA A 23 7.20 4.70 0.92
N ILE A 24 6.74 4.26 2.09
CA ILE A 24 5.32 4.05 2.38
C ILE A 24 4.63 5.37 2.75
N THR A 25 5.35 6.30 3.38
CA THR A 25 4.73 7.44 4.08
C THR A 25 5.01 8.81 3.48
N GLN A 26 5.92 8.91 2.51
CA GLN A 26 6.30 10.20 1.91
C GLN A 26 5.92 10.27 0.44
N SER A 27 5.27 11.37 0.05
CA SER A 27 4.75 11.56 -1.31
C SER A 27 5.80 11.45 -2.41
N GLU A 28 7.03 11.89 -2.15
CA GLU A 28 8.11 11.79 -3.14
C GLU A 28 8.39 10.34 -3.56
N HIS A 29 8.03 9.38 -2.70
CA HIS A 29 8.20 7.95 -2.97
C HIS A 29 6.90 7.27 -3.35
N THR A 30 5.77 7.59 -2.69
CA THR A 30 4.49 6.92 -2.94
C THR A 30 3.98 7.13 -4.36
N SER A 31 4.37 8.23 -5.00
CA SER A 31 4.01 8.50 -6.40
C SER A 31 4.76 7.61 -7.40
N ARG A 32 5.72 6.81 -6.94
CA ARG A 32 6.64 6.06 -7.81
C ARG A 32 6.48 4.54 -7.71
N TRP A 33 5.56 4.05 -6.90
CA TRP A 33 5.30 2.61 -6.81
C TRP A 33 3.80 2.35 -6.63
N GLY A 34 3.38 1.12 -6.86
CA GLY A 34 1.96 0.77 -6.86
C GLY A 34 1.22 1.59 -7.91
N TYR A 35 0.01 2.01 -7.58
CA TYR A 35 -0.79 2.84 -8.47
C TYR A 35 -0.42 4.32 -8.40
N GLY A 36 0.56 4.68 -7.57
CA GLY A 36 1.06 6.03 -7.49
C GLY A 36 0.19 6.95 -6.64
N GLY A 37 0.41 8.25 -6.84
CA GLY A 37 -0.31 9.28 -6.10
C GLY A 37 0.41 9.71 -4.83
N ASP A 38 0.11 10.93 -4.42
CA ASP A 38 0.65 11.49 -3.20
C ASP A 38 -0.06 10.91 -1.98
N VAL A 39 0.51 11.12 -0.82
CA VAL A 39 -0.07 10.68 0.44
C VAL A 39 -0.26 11.87 1.38
N GLU A 40 -1.41 11.91 2.06
CA GLU A 40 -1.62 12.79 3.21
C GLU A 40 -1.43 11.94 4.45
N PHE A 41 -0.46 12.28 5.28
CA PHE A 41 -0.09 11.47 6.43
C PHE A 41 0.14 12.34 7.66
N ASP A 42 -0.67 12.10 8.69
CA ASP A 42 -0.48 12.68 10.02
C ASP A 42 0.01 11.55 10.94
N PRO A 43 1.30 11.53 11.33
CA PRO A 43 1.92 10.37 11.98
C PRO A 43 1.58 10.25 13.46
N ARG A 44 0.31 10.09 13.75
CA ARG A 44 -0.17 9.88 15.13
C ARG A 44 -1.46 9.07 15.12
N PRO A 45 -1.79 8.36 16.20
CA PRO A 45 -3.07 7.65 16.27
C PRO A 45 -4.23 8.61 16.04
N GLY A 46 -5.17 8.22 15.19
CA GLY A 46 -6.29 9.06 14.77
C GLY A 46 -5.98 10.01 13.63
N GLY A 47 -4.71 10.17 13.26
CA GLY A 47 -4.31 11.00 12.13
C GLY A 47 -4.71 10.38 10.80
N VAL A 48 -4.80 11.21 9.76
CA VAL A 48 -5.16 10.73 8.42
C VAL A 48 -4.01 9.99 7.75
N PHE A 49 -4.35 9.01 6.92
CA PHE A 49 -3.45 8.40 5.96
C PHE A 49 -4.24 8.19 4.67
N ASN A 50 -4.23 9.19 3.80
CA ASN A 50 -4.98 9.18 2.57
C ASN A 50 -4.06 9.02 1.38
N ASN A 51 -4.38 8.06 0.50
CA ASN A 51 -3.73 7.97 -0.81
C ASN A 51 -4.54 8.82 -1.78
N LEU A 52 -3.91 9.87 -2.30
CA LEU A 52 -4.59 10.81 -3.19
C LEU A 52 -4.70 10.23 -4.58
N SER A 53 -5.75 10.62 -5.29
CA SER A 53 -5.99 10.15 -6.65
C SER A 53 -4.97 10.77 -7.62
N THR A 54 -4.48 9.96 -8.56
CA THR A 54 -3.72 10.47 -9.70
C THR A 54 -4.66 11.16 -10.68
N PRO A 55 -4.14 11.95 -11.64
CA PRO A 55 -4.99 12.54 -12.68
C PRO A 55 -5.82 11.51 -13.45
N GLU A 56 -5.23 10.34 -13.74
CA GLU A 56 -5.92 9.24 -14.42
C GLU A 56 -7.08 8.70 -13.58
N MET A 57 -6.88 8.54 -12.28
CA MET A 57 -7.93 8.09 -11.37
C MET A 57 -9.08 9.08 -11.31
N LYS A 58 -8.77 10.39 -11.30
CA LYS A 58 -9.80 11.43 -11.32
C LYS A 58 -10.61 11.39 -12.61
N GLN A 59 -9.95 11.12 -13.74
CA GLN A 59 -10.64 10.96 -15.02
C GLN A 59 -11.57 9.75 -15.03
N MET A 60 -11.27 8.72 -14.22
CA MET A 60 -12.11 7.54 -14.09
C MET A 60 -13.27 7.72 -13.11
N GLY A 61 -13.42 8.92 -12.56
CA GLY A 61 -14.53 9.23 -11.65
C GLY A 61 -14.21 9.09 -10.18
N MET A 62 -12.96 8.77 -9.82
CA MET A 62 -12.55 8.83 -8.43
C MET A 62 -12.43 10.28 -7.98
N GLY A 63 -12.79 10.56 -6.73
CA GLY A 63 -12.63 11.88 -6.15
C GLY A 63 -11.16 12.21 -5.91
N ASP A 64 -10.90 13.20 -5.07
CA ASP A 64 -9.53 13.62 -4.76
C ASP A 64 -8.74 12.57 -3.98
N VAL A 65 -9.42 11.71 -3.23
CA VAL A 65 -8.82 10.66 -2.41
C VAL A 65 -9.19 9.30 -2.97
N ALA A 66 -8.20 8.52 -3.37
CA ALA A 66 -8.41 7.16 -3.88
C ALA A 66 -8.67 6.18 -2.73
N ILE A 67 -7.83 6.23 -1.69
CA ILE A 67 -7.96 5.39 -0.50
C ILE A 67 -7.96 6.31 0.71
N GLU A 68 -9.02 6.24 1.49
CA GLU A 68 -9.15 7.00 2.73
C GLU A 68 -8.75 6.13 3.91
N GLY A 69 -7.93 6.66 4.81
CA GLY A 69 -7.50 5.91 5.97
C GLY A 69 -7.21 6.78 7.18
N LYS A 70 -7.10 6.10 8.31
CA LYS A 70 -6.66 6.70 9.57
C LYS A 70 -5.61 5.81 10.20
N VAL A 71 -4.68 6.43 10.91
CA VAL A 71 -3.66 5.71 11.68
C VAL A 71 -4.33 5.13 12.92
N ILE A 72 -4.26 3.81 13.07
CA ILE A 72 -4.75 3.10 14.26
C ILE A 72 -3.62 2.91 15.25
N GLU A 73 -2.46 2.42 14.77
CA GLU A 73 -1.23 2.27 15.57
C GLU A 73 -0.05 2.73 14.73
N ILE A 74 0.95 3.29 15.38
CA ILE A 74 2.17 3.72 14.71
C ILE A 74 3.39 3.55 15.61
N ASP A 75 4.42 2.85 15.10
CA ASP A 75 5.71 2.66 15.74
C ASP A 75 6.80 2.69 14.65
N PRO A 76 7.26 3.90 14.27
CA PRO A 76 8.25 4.02 13.21
C PRO A 76 9.62 3.45 13.61
N PRO A 77 10.34 2.78 12.73
CA PRO A 77 9.95 2.39 11.37
C PRO A 77 9.45 0.93 11.30
N HIS A 78 8.85 0.40 12.38
CA HIS A 78 8.58 -1.03 12.54
C HIS A 78 7.14 -1.44 12.28
N ARG A 79 6.18 -0.57 12.60
CA ARG A 79 4.77 -0.97 12.55
C ARG A 79 3.86 0.20 12.23
N LEU A 80 2.92 -0.04 11.33
CA LEU A 80 1.88 0.94 10.96
C LEU A 80 0.59 0.18 10.72
N VAL A 81 -0.44 0.50 11.50
CA VAL A 81 -1.78 -0.07 11.34
C VAL A 81 -2.72 1.03 10.90
N LEU A 82 -3.41 0.79 9.80
CA LEU A 82 -4.25 1.78 9.13
C LEU A 82 -5.66 1.22 8.91
N SER A 83 -6.67 2.09 8.98
CA SER A 83 -7.92 1.79 8.30
C SER A 83 -7.76 2.07 6.80
N TRP A 84 -8.55 1.39 5.98
CA TRP A 84 -8.41 1.44 4.52
C TRP A 84 -9.78 1.37 3.89
N LYS A 85 -10.18 2.43 3.18
CA LYS A 85 -11.48 2.49 2.54
C LYS A 85 -11.32 2.95 1.10
N ALA A 86 -11.74 2.10 0.17
CA ALA A 86 -11.66 2.39 -1.26
C ALA A 86 -12.74 3.37 -1.69
N SER A 87 -12.37 4.39 -2.44
CA SER A 87 -13.31 5.40 -2.93
C SER A 87 -14.35 4.82 -3.90
N TRP A 88 -14.00 3.75 -4.60
CA TRP A 88 -14.91 3.09 -5.55
C TRP A 88 -15.94 2.16 -4.89
N TYR A 89 -15.87 2.03 -3.57
CA TYR A 89 -16.88 1.38 -2.76
C TYR A 89 -17.30 2.32 -1.64
N PRO A 90 -18.03 3.41 -1.96
CA PRO A 90 -18.30 4.47 -0.97
C PRO A 90 -19.17 4.01 0.22
N ASP A 91 -19.96 2.95 0.03
CA ASP A 91 -20.81 2.42 1.09
C ASP A 91 -20.13 1.31 1.90
N SER A 92 -18.88 0.99 1.58
CA SER A 92 -18.12 -0.05 2.27
C SER A 92 -17.63 0.44 3.62
N GLU A 93 -17.59 -0.48 4.60
CA GLU A 93 -16.93 -0.21 5.87
C GLU A 93 -15.42 -0.19 5.67
N PRO A 94 -14.69 0.60 6.47
CA PRO A 94 -13.22 0.56 6.42
C PRO A 94 -12.69 -0.81 6.79
N THR A 95 -11.64 -1.22 6.10
CA THR A 95 -10.90 -2.44 6.41
C THR A 95 -9.60 -2.09 7.14
N ARG A 96 -8.76 -3.08 7.43
CA ARG A 96 -7.54 -2.84 8.20
C ARG A 96 -6.32 -3.34 7.44
N VAL A 97 -5.33 -2.47 7.31
CA VAL A 97 -4.01 -2.80 6.73
C VAL A 97 -2.96 -2.66 7.81
N THR A 98 -2.12 -3.68 7.95
CA THR A 98 -1.00 -3.67 8.89
C THR A 98 0.31 -3.85 8.13
N TRP A 99 1.22 -2.90 8.31
CA TRP A 99 2.60 -2.99 7.83
C TRP A 99 3.52 -3.34 9.00
N GLU A 100 4.35 -4.35 8.83
CA GLU A 100 5.36 -4.73 9.83
C GLU A 100 6.71 -4.85 9.12
N LEU A 101 7.70 -4.12 9.62
CA LEU A 101 9.03 -4.06 9.05
C LEU A 101 10.05 -4.58 10.06
N THR A 102 10.81 -5.60 9.66
CA THR A 102 11.87 -6.16 10.49
C THR A 102 13.19 -6.09 9.72
N GLU A 103 14.14 -5.33 10.26
CA GLU A 103 15.46 -5.20 9.65
C GLU A 103 16.40 -6.24 10.23
N PHE A 104 17.16 -6.90 9.36
CA PHE A 104 18.16 -7.89 9.76
C PHE A 104 19.57 -7.30 9.67
N PRO A 105 20.56 -7.87 10.41
CA PRO A 105 21.95 -7.38 10.38
C PRO A 105 22.57 -7.37 8.98
N SER A 106 22.05 -8.19 8.06
CA SER A 106 22.52 -8.24 6.68
C SER A 106 22.15 -7.02 5.85
N GLY A 107 21.26 -6.13 6.37
CA GLY A 107 20.74 -4.98 5.63
C GLY A 107 19.47 -5.27 4.86
N LEU A 108 18.91 -6.47 5.01
CA LEU A 108 17.60 -6.81 4.46
C LEU A 108 16.50 -6.40 5.43
N THR A 109 15.39 -5.93 4.91
CA THR A 109 14.18 -5.71 5.69
C THR A 109 13.09 -6.67 5.21
N ARG A 110 12.53 -7.43 6.14
CA ARG A 110 11.33 -8.21 5.87
C ARG A 110 10.13 -7.30 6.00
N VAL A 111 9.32 -7.24 4.97
CA VAL A 111 8.09 -6.46 4.94
C VAL A 111 6.92 -7.42 4.95
N VAL A 112 6.07 -7.30 5.97
CA VAL A 112 4.84 -8.09 6.06
C VAL A 112 3.67 -7.12 6.00
N LEU A 113 2.81 -7.32 5.02
CA LEU A 113 1.56 -6.57 4.91
C LEU A 113 0.40 -7.53 5.11
N THR A 114 -0.47 -7.20 6.04
CA THR A 114 -1.69 -7.95 6.29
C THR A 114 -2.88 -7.05 5.99
N HIS A 115 -3.79 -7.50 5.16
CA HIS A 115 -5.02 -6.78 4.85
C HIS A 115 -6.20 -7.64 5.28
N ASP A 116 -6.91 -7.17 6.29
CA ASP A 116 -8.13 -7.81 6.79
C ASP A 116 -9.33 -7.11 6.17
N VAL A 117 -10.01 -7.79 5.24
CA VAL A 117 -11.18 -7.26 4.54
C VAL A 117 -12.49 -7.86 5.05
N THR A 118 -12.49 -8.40 6.28
CA THR A 118 -13.69 -8.99 6.85
C THR A 118 -14.88 -8.03 6.84
N ALA A 119 -14.62 -6.73 7.05
CA ALA A 119 -15.67 -5.69 7.03
C ALA A 119 -16.16 -5.34 5.62
N ALA A 120 -15.43 -5.75 4.58
CA ALA A 120 -15.77 -5.47 3.18
C ALA A 120 -15.31 -6.65 2.29
N PRO A 121 -15.97 -7.81 2.40
CA PRO A 121 -15.51 -9.04 1.74
C PRO A 121 -15.39 -8.93 0.22
N GLN A 122 -16.12 -8.01 -0.40
CA GLN A 122 -16.05 -7.78 -1.85
C GLN A 122 -14.65 -7.36 -2.32
N LEU A 123 -13.81 -6.87 -1.41
CA LEU A 123 -12.44 -6.45 -1.75
C LEU A 123 -11.47 -7.63 -1.87
N ALA A 124 -11.82 -8.81 -1.37
CA ALA A 124 -10.88 -9.93 -1.24
C ALA A 124 -10.22 -10.30 -2.58
N ALA A 125 -10.98 -10.38 -3.65
CA ALA A 125 -10.44 -10.73 -4.97
C ALA A 125 -9.57 -9.59 -5.55
N GLU A 126 -9.98 -8.35 -5.34
CA GLU A 126 -9.23 -7.20 -5.85
C GLU A 126 -7.86 -7.07 -5.21
N ILE A 127 -7.79 -7.18 -3.88
CA ILE A 127 -6.51 -7.02 -3.18
C ILE A 127 -5.57 -8.19 -3.43
N ALA A 128 -6.11 -9.38 -3.72
CA ALA A 128 -5.29 -10.55 -4.05
C ALA A 128 -4.56 -10.38 -5.38
N GLY A 129 -5.16 -9.64 -6.31
CA GLY A 129 -4.52 -9.38 -7.59
C GLY A 129 -4.53 -10.58 -8.53
N GLY A 130 -3.45 -10.71 -9.31
CA GLY A 130 -3.33 -11.77 -10.31
C GLY A 130 -3.89 -11.40 -11.67
N GLY A 131 -4.51 -10.22 -11.78
CA GLY A 131 -4.99 -9.68 -13.04
C GLY A 131 -4.01 -8.70 -13.66
N ASP A 132 -4.45 -8.04 -14.72
CA ASP A 132 -3.64 -7.06 -15.43
C ASP A 132 -3.50 -5.77 -14.60
N PRO A 133 -2.28 -5.38 -14.18
CA PRO A 133 -2.10 -4.15 -13.43
C PRO A 133 -2.56 -2.90 -14.17
N GLN A 134 -2.49 -2.89 -15.49
CA GLN A 134 -2.95 -1.75 -16.30
C GLN A 134 -4.47 -1.55 -16.21
N GLN A 135 -5.18 -2.59 -15.78
CA GLN A 135 -6.63 -2.56 -15.59
C GLN A 135 -7.01 -2.53 -14.10
N GLY A 136 -6.07 -2.19 -13.23
CA GLY A 136 -6.31 -2.17 -11.78
C GLY A 136 -6.29 -3.54 -11.11
N GLY A 137 -5.83 -4.57 -11.81
CA GLY A 137 -5.90 -5.96 -11.35
C GLY A 137 -4.68 -6.48 -10.60
N GLY A 138 -3.68 -5.64 -10.32
CA GLY A 138 -2.41 -6.09 -9.76
C GLY A 138 -2.44 -6.51 -8.29
N GLY A 139 -3.24 -5.85 -7.48
CA GLY A 139 -3.33 -6.12 -6.05
C GLY A 139 -2.03 -5.82 -5.29
N TRP A 140 -1.94 -6.34 -4.08
CA TRP A 140 -0.77 -6.11 -3.24
C TRP A 140 0.51 -6.73 -3.79
N SER A 141 0.41 -7.90 -4.43
CA SER A 141 1.59 -8.56 -5.01
C SER A 141 2.32 -7.64 -5.99
N TRP A 142 1.55 -7.02 -6.87
CA TRP A 142 2.12 -6.10 -7.86
C TRP A 142 2.64 -4.83 -7.19
N SER A 143 1.87 -4.25 -6.27
CA SER A 143 2.27 -3.02 -5.56
C SER A 143 3.57 -3.23 -4.77
N LEU A 144 3.67 -4.34 -4.04
CA LEU A 144 4.87 -4.67 -3.27
C LEU A 144 6.07 -4.94 -4.16
N SER A 145 5.86 -5.54 -5.33
CA SER A 145 6.93 -5.74 -6.33
C SER A 145 7.47 -4.40 -6.80
N GLY A 146 6.59 -3.42 -7.02
CA GLY A 146 6.99 -2.06 -7.38
C GLY A 146 7.77 -1.37 -6.28
N LEU A 147 7.35 -1.52 -5.03
CA LEU A 147 8.07 -0.97 -3.88
C LEU A 147 9.48 -1.55 -3.79
N LYS A 148 9.60 -2.86 -3.91
CA LYS A 148 10.90 -3.54 -3.87
C LYS A 148 11.81 -3.06 -5.00
N THR A 149 11.29 -3.01 -6.22
CA THR A 149 12.06 -2.56 -7.38
C THR A 149 12.57 -1.13 -7.19
N LEU A 150 11.70 -0.22 -6.74
CA LEU A 150 12.08 1.17 -6.51
C LEU A 150 13.20 1.28 -5.48
N LEU A 151 13.08 0.59 -4.36
CA LEU A 151 14.05 0.71 -3.27
C LEU A 151 15.38 0.03 -3.60
N GLU A 152 15.38 -1.03 -4.39
CA GLU A 152 16.60 -1.77 -4.72
C GLU A 152 17.33 -1.20 -5.94
N THR A 153 16.62 -0.56 -6.86
CA THR A 153 17.20 -0.07 -8.11
C THR A 153 17.19 1.44 -8.25
N GLY A 154 16.35 2.14 -7.49
CA GLY A 154 16.13 3.58 -7.64
C GLY A 154 15.21 3.94 -8.80
N VAL A 155 14.69 2.97 -9.53
CA VAL A 155 13.85 3.15 -10.72
C VAL A 155 12.49 2.51 -10.47
N SER A 156 11.42 3.19 -10.86
CA SER A 156 10.07 2.64 -10.78
C SER A 156 9.96 1.42 -11.71
N MET A 157 9.19 0.42 -11.28
CA MET A 157 8.91 -0.77 -12.09
C MET A 157 8.25 -0.43 -13.43
N GLU A 158 7.56 0.69 -13.48
CA GLU A 158 6.88 1.16 -14.69
C GLU A 158 7.73 2.09 -15.55
N GLU A 159 8.86 2.56 -15.05
CA GLU A 159 9.76 3.39 -15.84
C GLU A 159 10.56 2.51 -16.81
N SER A 160 10.72 3.04 -18.01
CA SER A 160 11.55 2.37 -19.00
C SER A 160 12.99 2.34 -18.53
N ALA A 161 13.63 1.16 -18.56
CA ALA A 161 15.05 1.00 -18.25
C ALA A 161 15.87 1.36 -19.49
N ALA A 162 15.77 2.59 -19.92
CA ALA A 162 16.51 3.06 -21.08
C ALA A 162 17.96 3.38 -20.72
#